data_d8a1892ac1ac6f8d94986e5f24855cda
#
_entry.id   d8a1892ac1ac6f8d94986e5f24855cda
#
_cell.length_a   1.000
_cell.length_b   1.000
_cell.length_c   1.000
_cell.angle_alpha   90.00
_cell.angle_beta   90.00
_cell.angle_gamma   90.00
#
_symmetry.space_group_name_H-M   'P 1'
#
loop_
_entity.id
_entity.type
_entity.pdbx_description
1 polymer ?
#
loop_
_entity_poly.entity_id
_entity_poly.type
_entity_poly.pdbx_seq_one_letter_code
_entity_poly.pdbx_strand_id
1 'polypeptide(L)'
;MFPVVFSVFYQYQSSRYSLATSGCASPVVVSKRLTLLAFAMLTSLTLTACTHSASDKDITHFDESPPDNIAETEDSHTVIINSDRINNDSINIVSPDWGNAATLTAMGHAPIATGDIRVWDRWVGRPNLPASTTDIGIRYQPNAELVAQLPVDMVIDNYFYEHARSLYGDVPAESVMFAAKGETATWADYTEPTRALGALIENPKLAEDYIVQSQKEISRAGVKLQQRYPKVKKFAVVQFADANNMRMYVDNSLFRVALNQMGKELVSLGQGNQWGFFPIRMKDLAQLDDETCLLIIDPMSPITKAEIEGSLVWQRLGYGNNRCMAQLPPVWIYGGMSSLVSLANNLSTVSLKGGATL
;
A
#
# COMPACT_ATOMS: atom_id res chain seq x y z
N MET A 1 12.33 14.84 2.50
CA MET A 1 11.12 15.65 2.65
C MET A 1 9.91 14.74 2.88
N PHE A 2 9.93 13.87 3.89
CA PHE A 2 8.96 12.79 4.10
C PHE A 2 8.46 12.57 5.54
N PRO A 3 8.61 13.51 6.50
CA PRO A 3 8.00 13.33 7.83
C PRO A 3 6.55 13.83 7.93
N VAL A 4 6.07 14.63 6.96
CA VAL A 4 4.79 15.36 7.10
C VAL A 4 3.55 14.46 6.97
N VAL A 5 3.58 13.46 6.09
CA VAL A 5 2.40 12.58 5.87
C VAL A 5 2.13 11.66 7.07
N PHE A 6 3.16 11.24 7.80
CA PHE A 6 3.00 10.41 9.00
C PHE A 6 2.47 11.17 10.22
N SER A 7 2.78 12.47 10.32
CA SER A 7 2.37 13.32 11.45
C SER A 7 0.87 13.66 11.40
N VAL A 8 0.30 13.86 10.21
CA VAL A 8 -1.12 14.20 10.06
C VAL A 8 -2.04 13.05 10.50
N PHE A 9 -1.65 11.80 10.26
CA PHE A 9 -2.42 10.64 10.70
C PHE A 9 -2.45 10.46 12.23
N TYR A 10 -1.41 10.89 12.93
CA TYR A 10 -1.33 10.72 14.39
C TYR A 10 -2.09 11.82 15.15
N GLN A 11 -2.18 13.04 14.62
CA GLN A 11 -2.88 14.16 15.26
C GLN A 11 -4.41 14.11 15.12
N TYR A 12 -4.94 13.47 14.08
CA TYR A 12 -6.40 13.40 13.89
C TYR A 12 -7.10 12.41 14.83
N GLN A 13 -6.38 11.44 15.41
CA GLN A 13 -6.94 10.48 16.35
C GLN A 13 -7.11 10.99 17.80
N SER A 14 -6.39 12.04 18.21
CA SER A 14 -6.48 12.52 19.59
C SER A 14 -7.68 13.44 19.88
N SER A 15 -8.43 13.86 18.84
CA SER A 15 -9.49 14.86 18.97
C SER A 15 -10.91 14.33 19.08
N ARG A 16 -11.18 13.01 18.95
CA ARG A 16 -12.54 12.46 18.97
C ARG A 16 -12.92 11.54 20.12
N TYR A 17 -12.08 11.34 21.13
CA TYR A 17 -12.44 10.59 22.32
C TYR A 17 -12.54 11.51 23.56
N SER A 18 -13.54 12.40 23.58
CA SER A 18 -14.01 13.02 24.81
C SER A 18 -15.46 13.48 24.63
N LEU A 19 -16.40 12.55 24.77
CA LEU A 19 -17.80 12.86 25.12
C LEU A 19 -18.56 11.52 25.31
N ALA A 20 -18.54 11.02 26.54
CA ALA A 20 -19.65 10.35 27.20
C ALA A 20 -19.23 9.81 28.58
N THR A 21 -19.28 10.63 29.62
CA THR A 21 -19.73 10.20 30.94
C THR A 21 -20.40 11.39 31.62
N SER A 22 -21.69 11.24 31.83
CA SER A 22 -22.54 12.12 32.62
C SER A 22 -22.16 12.03 34.10
N GLY A 23 -22.00 13.17 34.76
CA GLY A 23 -21.85 13.22 36.21
C GLY A 23 -21.63 14.65 36.70
N CYS A 24 -22.66 15.21 37.34
CA CYS A 24 -22.72 16.56 37.95
C CYS A 24 -21.58 16.86 38.92
N ALA A 25 -20.96 18.05 38.82
CA ALA A 25 -20.54 18.87 39.93
C ALA A 25 -20.16 20.27 39.46
N SER A 26 -20.54 21.28 40.22
CA SER A 26 -20.54 22.71 39.97
C SER A 26 -19.18 23.38 40.01
N PRO A 27 -19.05 24.63 39.51
CA PRO A 27 -17.77 25.25 39.21
C PRO A 27 -17.15 25.96 40.41
N VAL A 28 -15.81 25.87 40.51
CA VAL A 28 -14.99 26.79 41.34
C VAL A 28 -14.20 27.69 40.41
N VAL A 29 -14.53 28.97 40.50
CA VAL A 29 -13.82 30.07 39.82
C VAL A 29 -12.52 30.37 40.56
N VAL A 30 -11.37 30.25 39.90
CA VAL A 30 -10.12 30.85 40.35
C VAL A 30 -9.51 31.65 39.22
N SER A 31 -9.62 32.95 39.39
CA SER A 31 -8.93 33.98 38.63
C SER A 31 -7.42 33.98 38.97
N LYS A 32 -6.53 33.96 37.97
CA LYS A 32 -5.17 34.50 38.13
C LYS A 32 -4.69 35.19 36.87
N ARG A 33 -4.15 36.35 37.15
CA ARG A 33 -3.75 37.47 36.31
C ARG A 33 -2.56 37.19 35.39
N LEU A 34 -2.64 37.89 34.30
CA LEU A 34 -1.63 38.27 33.32
C LEU A 34 -0.25 38.65 33.89
N THR A 35 0.82 38.22 33.25
CA THR A 35 2.08 38.96 33.16
C THR A 35 2.70 38.75 31.76
N LEU A 36 2.69 39.84 30.99
CA LEU A 36 3.48 39.99 29.76
C LEU A 36 4.95 40.25 30.15
N LEU A 37 5.87 39.62 29.45
CA LEU A 37 7.24 40.11 29.29
C LEU A 37 7.67 39.85 27.83
N ALA A 38 7.82 40.98 27.13
CA ALA A 38 8.42 41.07 25.81
C ALA A 38 9.95 41.04 25.95
N PHE A 39 10.61 40.24 25.12
CA PHE A 39 12.04 40.42 24.82
C PHE A 39 12.25 40.44 23.32
N ALA A 40 12.58 41.61 22.83
CA ALA A 40 13.09 41.83 21.48
C ALA A 40 14.61 41.65 21.50
N MET A 41 15.12 40.82 20.60
CA MET A 41 16.52 40.91 20.18
C MET A 41 16.63 40.80 18.66
N LEU A 42 17.07 41.94 18.11
CA LEU A 42 17.61 42.05 16.75
C LEU A 42 18.99 41.40 16.71
N THR A 43 19.21 40.58 15.69
CA THR A 43 20.57 40.36 15.17
C THR A 43 20.56 40.26 13.66
N SER A 44 21.26 41.17 13.09
CA SER A 44 21.56 41.30 11.66
C SER A 44 22.46 40.18 11.13
N LEU A 45 22.18 39.75 9.89
CA LEU A 45 23.00 38.83 9.19
C LEU A 45 23.52 39.20 7.90
N THR A 46 24.74 39.03 7.63
CA THR A 46 25.49 39.24 6.40
C THR A 46 25.29 38.12 5.39
N LEU A 47 24.94 38.54 4.14
CA LEU A 47 25.01 37.69 2.98
C LEU A 47 26.45 37.53 2.52
N THR A 48 26.84 36.29 2.27
CA THR A 48 28.03 35.99 1.46
C THR A 48 27.60 35.12 0.31
N ALA A 49 27.66 35.66 -0.88
CA ALA A 49 27.47 34.94 -2.13
C ALA A 49 28.81 34.39 -2.60
N CYS A 50 28.88 33.10 -2.88
CA CYS A 50 29.97 32.54 -3.66
C CYS A 50 29.40 31.96 -4.95
N THR A 51 29.75 32.64 -6.03
CA THR A 51 29.62 32.18 -7.41
C THR A 51 30.78 31.22 -7.72
N HIS A 52 30.48 30.03 -8.25
CA HIS A 52 31.49 29.25 -8.96
C HIS A 52 30.99 28.88 -10.35
N SER A 53 31.83 29.23 -11.28
CA SER A 53 31.70 29.17 -12.73
C SER A 53 31.83 27.74 -13.24
N ALA A 54 31.05 27.45 -14.29
CA ALA A 54 31.09 26.24 -15.07
C ALA A 54 32.38 26.08 -15.86
N SER A 55 32.77 24.84 -16.03
CA SER A 55 33.70 24.44 -17.08
C SER A 55 33.13 23.21 -17.78
N ASP A 56 32.81 23.41 -19.05
CA ASP A 56 32.55 22.37 -20.05
C ASP A 56 33.74 21.46 -20.21
N LYS A 57 33.49 20.16 -20.30
CA LYS A 57 34.31 19.25 -21.08
C LYS A 57 33.47 18.10 -21.64
N ASP A 58 33.56 18.03 -22.95
CA ASP A 58 33.16 16.98 -23.87
C ASP A 58 33.29 15.55 -23.33
N ILE A 59 32.26 14.73 -23.54
CA ILE A 59 32.43 13.28 -23.58
C ILE A 59 31.77 12.73 -24.83
N THR A 60 32.59 12.10 -25.59
CA THR A 60 32.46 11.39 -26.85
C THR A 60 31.42 10.27 -26.82
N HIS A 61 30.73 10.14 -27.97
CA HIS A 61 29.98 9.00 -28.45
C HIS A 61 30.65 7.64 -28.20
N PHE A 62 29.90 6.67 -27.70
CA PHE A 62 30.10 5.27 -27.98
C PHE A 62 28.83 4.69 -28.58
N ASP A 63 28.99 4.34 -29.86
CA ASP A 63 28.08 3.54 -30.67
C ASP A 63 28.49 2.07 -30.49
N GLU A 64 27.57 1.22 -30.04
CA GLU A 64 27.72 -0.23 -30.17
C GLU A 64 26.33 -0.89 -30.24
N SER A 65 26.06 -1.42 -31.43
CA SER A 65 24.92 -2.25 -31.78
C SER A 65 25.02 -3.63 -31.10
N PRO A 66 23.88 -4.28 -30.75
CA PRO A 66 23.90 -5.61 -30.18
C PRO A 66 24.01 -6.72 -31.26
N PRO A 67 24.62 -7.87 -30.96
CA PRO A 67 24.63 -9.03 -31.84
C PRO A 67 23.32 -9.83 -31.70
N ASP A 68 22.87 -10.29 -32.86
CA ASP A 68 21.77 -11.23 -33.06
C ASP A 68 22.01 -12.62 -32.47
N ASN A 69 20.87 -13.28 -32.18
CA ASN A 69 20.68 -14.71 -31.91
C ASN A 69 20.94 -15.25 -30.52
N ILE A 70 19.81 -15.55 -29.81
CA ILE A 70 19.63 -16.85 -29.14
C ILE A 70 18.13 -17.19 -29.07
N ALA A 71 17.87 -18.44 -29.37
CA ALA A 71 16.66 -19.20 -29.51
C ALA A 71 15.50 -18.95 -28.56
N GLU A 72 14.31 -19.01 -29.15
CA GLU A 72 13.00 -19.17 -28.52
C GLU A 72 12.93 -20.42 -27.65
N THR A 73 12.48 -20.27 -26.40
CA THR A 73 11.76 -21.31 -25.68
C THR A 73 10.47 -20.72 -25.17
N GLU A 74 9.39 -21.19 -25.78
CA GLU A 74 8.01 -20.95 -25.40
C GLU A 74 7.75 -21.47 -23.98
N ASP A 75 7.19 -20.68 -23.09
CA ASP A 75 6.03 -20.91 -22.25
C ASP A 75 5.79 -19.71 -21.32
N SER A 76 5.15 -18.70 -21.84
CA SER A 76 4.45 -17.71 -21.00
C SER A 76 3.09 -17.46 -21.64
N HIS A 77 2.07 -18.19 -21.16
CA HIS A 77 0.69 -17.82 -21.42
C HIS A 77 0.37 -16.48 -20.77
N THR A 78 0.83 -15.42 -21.41
CA THR A 78 0.26 -14.09 -21.23
C THR A 78 -1.08 -14.12 -21.96
N VAL A 79 -2.17 -14.18 -21.22
CA VAL A 79 -3.50 -13.93 -21.79
C VAL A 79 -3.50 -12.48 -22.26
N ILE A 80 -3.24 -12.30 -23.56
CA ILE A 80 -3.46 -11.04 -24.26
C ILE A 80 -4.99 -10.91 -24.34
N ILE A 81 -5.54 -10.12 -23.41
CA ILE A 81 -6.90 -9.63 -23.58
C ILE A 81 -6.84 -8.67 -24.77
N ASN A 82 -7.47 -9.07 -25.88
CA ASN A 82 -7.57 -8.28 -27.10
C ASN A 82 -8.05 -6.86 -26.76
N SER A 83 -7.17 -5.89 -26.95
CA SER A 83 -7.42 -4.47 -26.75
C SER A 83 -8.28 -3.83 -27.86
N ASP A 84 -8.92 -4.61 -28.72
CA ASP A 84 -9.59 -4.14 -29.92
C ASP A 84 -11.13 -3.99 -29.79
N ARG A 85 -11.62 -3.75 -28.59
CA ARG A 85 -12.97 -3.22 -28.39
C ARG A 85 -12.91 -1.99 -27.51
N ILE A 86 -12.44 -0.89 -28.07
CA ILE A 86 -12.79 0.44 -27.57
C ILE A 86 -14.29 0.62 -27.87
N ASN A 87 -15.15 0.12 -26.98
CA ASN A 87 -16.52 0.57 -26.95
C ASN A 87 -16.47 2.02 -26.48
N ASN A 88 -17.01 2.91 -27.29
CA ASN A 88 -17.08 4.36 -27.04
C ASN A 88 -18.02 4.73 -25.88
N ASP A 89 -18.49 3.75 -25.11
CA ASP A 89 -19.44 3.84 -24.01
C ASP A 89 -18.82 3.47 -22.64
N SER A 90 -17.49 3.45 -22.51
CA SER A 90 -16.87 3.14 -21.22
C SER A 90 -16.89 4.37 -20.30
N ILE A 91 -17.38 4.20 -19.06
CA ILE A 91 -17.42 5.26 -18.04
C ILE A 91 -15.98 5.67 -17.68
N ASN A 92 -15.68 6.96 -17.79
CA ASN A 92 -14.39 7.53 -17.48
C ASN A 92 -14.26 7.78 -15.97
N ILE A 93 -13.50 6.96 -15.29
CA ILE A 93 -13.33 7.02 -13.83
C ILE A 93 -12.08 7.80 -13.46
N VAL A 94 -12.19 8.69 -12.48
CA VAL A 94 -11.08 9.18 -11.66
C VAL A 94 -11.12 8.45 -10.32
N SER A 95 -9.99 7.86 -9.88
CA SER A 95 -9.93 7.26 -8.55
C SER A 95 -8.68 7.69 -7.80
N PRO A 96 -8.80 8.56 -6.78
CA PRO A 96 -7.67 8.92 -5.90
C PRO A 96 -7.29 7.78 -4.97
N ASP A 97 -8.19 6.84 -4.69
CA ASP A 97 -7.89 5.66 -3.89
C ASP A 97 -7.17 4.59 -4.72
N TRP A 98 -5.98 4.21 -4.28
CA TRP A 98 -5.17 3.22 -4.99
C TRP A 98 -5.71 1.80 -4.89
N GLY A 99 -6.49 1.48 -3.87
CA GLY A 99 -7.16 0.18 -3.76
C GLY A 99 -8.22 0.00 -4.84
N ASN A 100 -9.04 1.03 -5.06
CA ASN A 100 -10.02 1.10 -6.12
C ASN A 100 -9.34 1.15 -7.49
N ALA A 101 -8.38 2.07 -7.69
CA ALA A 101 -7.67 2.22 -8.96
C ALA A 101 -6.97 0.93 -9.40
N ALA A 102 -6.28 0.25 -8.48
CA ALA A 102 -5.61 -1.01 -8.77
C ALA A 102 -6.61 -2.14 -9.08
N THR A 103 -7.73 -2.22 -8.35
CA THR A 103 -8.75 -3.25 -8.58
C THR A 103 -9.45 -3.03 -9.92
N LEU A 104 -9.84 -1.80 -10.24
CA LEU A 104 -10.39 -1.43 -11.55
C LEU A 104 -9.42 -1.75 -12.69
N THR A 105 -8.13 -1.40 -12.54
CA THR A 105 -7.09 -1.72 -13.52
C THR A 105 -6.96 -3.22 -13.73
N ALA A 106 -6.95 -4.01 -12.65
CA ALA A 106 -6.86 -5.47 -12.73
C ALA A 106 -8.12 -6.12 -13.34
N MET A 107 -9.27 -5.48 -13.19
CA MET A 107 -10.52 -5.89 -13.85
C MET A 107 -10.51 -5.57 -15.35
N GLY A 108 -9.58 -4.75 -15.86
CA GLY A 108 -9.54 -4.33 -17.26
C GLY A 108 -10.29 -3.02 -17.53
N HIS A 109 -10.69 -2.29 -16.51
CA HIS A 109 -11.32 -0.97 -16.58
C HIS A 109 -10.50 0.06 -15.80
N ALA A 110 -9.27 0.31 -16.27
CA ALA A 110 -8.36 1.22 -15.58
C ALA A 110 -8.95 2.64 -15.51
N PRO A 111 -8.76 3.37 -14.38
CA PRO A 111 -9.18 4.76 -14.30
C PRO A 111 -8.40 5.62 -15.31
N ILE A 112 -9.05 6.64 -15.87
CA ILE A 112 -8.40 7.60 -16.77
C ILE A 112 -7.41 8.49 -16.03
N ALA A 113 -7.60 8.65 -14.69
CA ALA A 113 -6.70 9.43 -13.86
C ALA A 113 -6.68 8.92 -12.41
N THR A 114 -5.50 9.01 -11.79
CA THR A 114 -5.27 8.81 -10.35
C THR A 114 -4.16 9.75 -9.89
N GLY A 115 -3.93 9.87 -8.60
CA GLY A 115 -2.85 10.71 -8.08
C GLY A 115 -1.61 9.92 -7.64
N ASP A 116 -0.51 10.66 -7.46
CA ASP A 116 0.77 10.12 -6.99
C ASP A 116 1.33 8.95 -7.83
N ILE A 117 1.10 8.93 -9.15
CA ILE A 117 1.52 7.85 -10.07
C ILE A 117 3.04 7.62 -10.00
N ARG A 118 3.85 8.68 -9.81
CA ARG A 118 5.32 8.62 -9.70
C ARG A 118 5.84 7.68 -8.60
N VAL A 119 5.00 7.33 -7.61
CA VAL A 119 5.36 6.43 -6.51
C VAL A 119 4.51 5.17 -6.47
N TRP A 120 3.70 4.93 -7.51
CA TRP A 120 2.85 3.75 -7.64
C TRP A 120 3.63 2.45 -7.52
N ASP A 121 4.69 2.29 -8.32
CA ASP A 121 5.51 1.08 -8.31
C ASP A 121 6.16 0.81 -6.95
N ARG A 122 6.43 1.87 -6.20
CA ARG A 122 7.04 1.77 -4.88
C ARG A 122 6.07 1.24 -3.81
N TRP A 123 4.77 1.51 -3.94
CA TRP A 123 3.78 1.22 -2.89
C TRP A 123 2.75 0.17 -3.30
N VAL A 124 2.31 0.19 -4.54
CA VAL A 124 1.31 -0.72 -5.10
C VAL A 124 1.97 -1.87 -5.83
N GLY A 125 2.96 -1.57 -6.68
CA GLY A 125 3.69 -2.51 -7.50
C GLY A 125 2.83 -3.07 -8.65
N ARG A 126 1.80 -3.82 -8.34
CA ARG A 126 0.92 -4.44 -9.35
C ARG A 126 -0.56 -4.20 -9.02
N PRO A 127 -1.43 -4.07 -10.04
CA PRO A 127 -1.15 -4.04 -11.48
C PRO A 127 -0.42 -2.76 -11.91
N ASN A 128 0.22 -2.78 -13.09
CA ASN A 128 0.73 -1.55 -13.72
C ASN A 128 -0.46 -0.72 -14.21
N LEU A 129 -0.39 0.59 -13.99
CA LEU A 129 -1.33 1.51 -14.63
C LEU A 129 -1.02 1.63 -16.13
N PRO A 130 -2.03 1.78 -17.00
CA PRO A 130 -1.81 2.14 -18.39
C PRO A 130 -1.01 3.44 -18.52
N ALA A 131 -0.18 3.57 -19.55
CA ALA A 131 0.56 4.78 -19.81
C ALA A 131 -0.35 6.00 -20.14
N SER A 132 -1.61 5.73 -20.49
CA SER A 132 -2.63 6.75 -20.73
C SER A 132 -3.29 7.29 -19.44
N THR A 133 -3.06 6.65 -18.29
CA THR A 133 -3.61 7.15 -17.02
C THR A 133 -2.93 8.46 -16.62
N THR A 134 -3.70 9.50 -16.42
CA THR A 134 -3.22 10.84 -16.07
C THR A 134 -2.89 10.96 -14.59
N ASP A 135 -1.72 11.52 -14.24
CA ASP A 135 -1.37 11.85 -12.85
C ASP A 135 -2.01 13.19 -12.45
N ILE A 136 -3.00 13.16 -11.57
CA ILE A 136 -3.67 14.37 -11.06
C ILE A 136 -2.95 15.02 -9.86
N GLY A 137 -1.71 14.63 -9.60
CA GLY A 137 -0.88 15.15 -8.51
C GLY A 137 -1.08 14.42 -7.19
N ILE A 138 -1.21 15.13 -6.09
CA ILE A 138 -1.36 14.54 -4.76
C ILE A 138 -2.77 13.98 -4.59
N ARG A 139 -2.90 12.70 -4.26
CA ARG A 139 -4.19 11.99 -4.10
C ARG A 139 -5.17 12.70 -3.14
N TYR A 140 -4.64 13.27 -2.06
CA TYR A 140 -5.45 13.97 -1.04
C TYR A 140 -5.76 15.43 -1.42
N GLN A 141 -5.12 15.96 -2.45
CA GLN A 141 -5.29 17.31 -2.96
C GLN A 141 -5.01 17.34 -4.46
N PRO A 142 -5.90 16.75 -5.27
CA PRO A 142 -5.73 16.69 -6.73
C PRO A 142 -5.73 18.08 -7.35
N ASN A 143 -5.10 18.19 -8.51
CA ASN A 143 -5.08 19.41 -9.29
C ASN A 143 -6.45 19.61 -9.97
N ALA A 144 -7.28 20.50 -9.43
CA ALA A 144 -8.63 20.76 -9.91
C ALA A 144 -8.66 21.29 -11.35
N GLU A 145 -7.67 22.10 -11.76
CA GLU A 145 -7.58 22.63 -13.12
C GLU A 145 -7.30 21.52 -14.14
N LEU A 146 -6.48 20.56 -13.77
CA LEU A 146 -6.21 19.40 -14.61
C LEU A 146 -7.42 18.47 -14.68
N VAL A 147 -8.07 18.21 -13.55
CA VAL A 147 -9.28 17.37 -13.51
C VAL A 147 -10.39 17.98 -14.37
N ALA A 148 -10.58 19.30 -14.34
CA ALA A 148 -11.58 19.99 -15.16
C ALA A 148 -11.34 19.87 -16.68
N GLN A 149 -10.15 19.47 -17.12
CA GLN A 149 -9.82 19.26 -18.54
C GLN A 149 -10.03 17.81 -18.99
N LEU A 150 -10.30 16.90 -18.05
CA LEU A 150 -10.51 15.48 -18.35
C LEU A 150 -12.00 15.19 -18.56
N PRO A 151 -12.34 14.24 -19.43
CA PRO A 151 -13.72 13.81 -19.66
C PRO A 151 -14.17 12.86 -18.54
N VAL A 152 -14.27 13.36 -17.31
CA VAL A 152 -14.60 12.55 -16.13
C VAL A 152 -16.10 12.38 -16.00
N ASP A 153 -16.56 11.13 -15.95
CA ASP A 153 -17.98 10.80 -15.74
C ASP A 153 -18.26 10.54 -14.25
N MET A 154 -17.29 9.98 -13.51
CA MET A 154 -17.45 9.63 -12.10
C MET A 154 -16.12 9.62 -11.35
N VAL A 155 -16.17 9.99 -10.06
CA VAL A 155 -15.09 9.78 -9.10
C VAL A 155 -15.43 8.56 -8.24
N ILE A 156 -14.52 7.59 -8.14
CA ILE A 156 -14.63 6.49 -7.19
C ILE A 156 -13.54 6.65 -6.14
N ASP A 157 -13.96 6.97 -4.92
CA ASP A 157 -13.05 7.22 -3.79
C ASP A 157 -13.39 6.33 -2.57
N ASN A 158 -12.97 6.75 -1.40
CA ASN A 158 -13.47 6.31 -0.11
C ASN A 158 -13.43 7.49 0.88
N TYR A 159 -13.90 7.28 2.10
CA TYR A 159 -14.08 8.36 3.10
C TYR A 159 -12.80 9.16 3.41
N PHE A 160 -11.60 8.67 3.12
CA PHE A 160 -10.36 9.44 3.28
C PHE A 160 -10.22 10.59 2.30
N TYR A 161 -10.92 10.50 1.17
CA TYR A 161 -10.83 11.46 0.06
C TYR A 161 -12.06 12.36 -0.03
N GLU A 162 -13.10 12.17 0.79
CA GLU A 162 -14.33 12.96 0.76
C GLU A 162 -14.08 14.46 0.87
N HIS A 163 -13.07 14.86 1.65
CA HIS A 163 -12.68 16.26 1.80
C HIS A 163 -12.16 16.90 0.51
N ALA A 164 -11.70 16.09 -0.45
CA ALA A 164 -11.19 16.56 -1.74
C ALA A 164 -12.25 16.58 -2.85
N ARG A 165 -13.48 16.09 -2.59
CA ARG A 165 -14.53 15.97 -3.61
C ARG A 165 -14.87 17.29 -4.29
N SER A 166 -14.81 18.40 -3.56
CA SER A 166 -15.03 19.75 -4.14
C SER A 166 -14.01 20.12 -5.24
N LEU A 167 -12.84 19.46 -5.28
CA LEU A 167 -11.83 19.69 -6.31
C LEU A 167 -12.16 19.00 -7.65
N TYR A 168 -13.19 18.16 -7.68
CA TYR A 168 -13.68 17.50 -8.89
C TYR A 168 -14.88 18.24 -9.53
N GLY A 169 -15.26 19.42 -9.00
CA GLY A 169 -16.41 20.17 -9.49
C GLY A 169 -17.74 19.45 -9.22
N ASP A 170 -18.61 19.42 -10.25
CA ASP A 170 -19.95 18.79 -10.16
C ASP A 170 -19.92 17.28 -10.56
N VAL A 171 -18.74 16.68 -10.72
CA VAL A 171 -18.62 15.26 -11.07
C VAL A 171 -19.16 14.40 -9.92
N PRO A 172 -20.08 13.46 -10.17
CA PRO A 172 -20.60 12.57 -9.14
C PRO A 172 -19.50 11.72 -8.53
N ALA A 173 -19.54 11.53 -7.19
CA ALA A 173 -18.55 10.77 -6.46
C ALA A 173 -19.19 9.67 -5.62
N GLU A 174 -18.68 8.45 -5.77
CA GLU A 174 -19.13 7.26 -5.05
C GLU A 174 -18.01 6.69 -4.20
N SER A 175 -18.38 6.24 -2.99
CA SER A 175 -17.41 5.64 -2.06
C SER A 175 -17.42 4.13 -2.13
N VAL A 176 -16.26 3.55 -2.41
CA VAL A 176 -16.01 2.11 -2.30
C VAL A 176 -14.83 1.88 -1.39
N MET A 177 -14.99 1.02 -0.37
CA MET A 177 -13.96 0.77 0.62
C MET A 177 -13.69 -0.72 0.78
N PHE A 178 -12.41 -1.07 0.70
CA PHE A 178 -11.90 -2.40 1.04
C PHE A 178 -11.38 -2.40 2.48
N ALA A 179 -12.18 -2.89 3.40
CA ALA A 179 -11.81 -2.99 4.81
C ALA A 179 -12.62 -4.09 5.50
N ALA A 180 -12.03 -4.72 6.50
CA ALA A 180 -12.76 -5.64 7.35
C ALA A 180 -13.93 -4.94 8.05
N LYS A 181 -15.10 -5.58 8.03
CA LYS A 181 -16.29 -5.11 8.74
C LYS A 181 -16.30 -5.51 10.23
N GLY A 182 -15.38 -6.37 10.65
CA GLY A 182 -15.26 -6.89 11.99
C GLY A 182 -13.82 -7.10 12.44
N GLU A 183 -13.63 -7.85 13.54
CA GLU A 183 -12.32 -8.15 14.09
C GLU A 183 -11.47 -9.09 13.21
N THR A 184 -12.11 -9.80 12.29
CA THR A 184 -11.45 -10.70 11.33
C THR A 184 -11.91 -10.37 9.92
N ALA A 185 -10.95 -10.10 9.04
CA ALA A 185 -11.21 -9.88 7.63
C ALA A 185 -11.66 -11.17 6.93
N THR A 186 -12.65 -11.05 6.08
CA THR A 186 -13.26 -12.14 5.34
C THR A 186 -13.12 -11.96 3.82
N TRP A 187 -13.35 -13.01 3.06
CA TRP A 187 -13.40 -12.93 1.60
C TRP A 187 -14.49 -11.97 1.11
N ALA A 188 -15.61 -11.88 1.81
CA ALA A 188 -16.71 -10.98 1.50
C ALA A 188 -16.31 -9.50 1.58
N ASP A 189 -15.43 -9.12 2.51
CA ASP A 189 -14.93 -7.74 2.65
C ASP A 189 -14.14 -7.24 1.43
N TYR A 190 -13.78 -8.15 0.52
CA TYR A 190 -13.09 -7.84 -0.74
C TYR A 190 -13.96 -8.10 -1.97
N THR A 191 -14.85 -9.10 -1.92
CA THR A 191 -15.72 -9.40 -3.06
C THR A 191 -16.89 -8.44 -3.18
N GLU A 192 -17.50 -8.01 -2.06
CA GLU A 192 -18.60 -7.05 -2.08
C GLU A 192 -18.19 -5.68 -2.65
N PRO A 193 -17.06 -5.06 -2.21
CA PRO A 193 -16.60 -3.84 -2.85
C PRO A 193 -16.20 -4.02 -4.32
N THR A 194 -15.65 -5.19 -4.71
CA THR A 194 -15.34 -5.49 -6.12
C THR A 194 -16.63 -5.53 -6.96
N ARG A 195 -17.72 -6.12 -6.43
CA ARG A 195 -19.05 -6.08 -7.08
C ARG A 195 -19.59 -4.67 -7.19
N ALA A 196 -19.41 -3.86 -6.14
CA ALA A 196 -19.79 -2.45 -6.17
C ALA A 196 -19.05 -1.69 -7.29
N LEU A 197 -17.73 -1.90 -7.42
CA LEU A 197 -16.97 -1.35 -8.56
C LEU A 197 -17.55 -1.79 -9.91
N GLY A 198 -17.88 -3.08 -10.05
CA GLY A 198 -18.49 -3.63 -11.27
C GLY A 198 -19.84 -2.99 -11.59
N ALA A 199 -20.67 -2.70 -10.59
CA ALA A 199 -21.94 -2.02 -10.75
C ALA A 199 -21.74 -0.56 -11.18
N LEU A 200 -20.78 0.16 -10.56
CA LEU A 200 -20.48 1.55 -10.89
C LEU A 200 -19.94 1.75 -12.32
N ILE A 201 -19.20 0.78 -12.83
CA ILE A 201 -18.73 0.80 -14.24
C ILE A 201 -19.73 0.14 -15.20
N GLU A 202 -20.96 -0.11 -14.77
CA GLU A 202 -22.05 -0.75 -15.54
C GLU A 202 -21.67 -2.12 -16.13
N ASN A 203 -20.70 -2.80 -15.53
CA ASN A 203 -20.25 -4.12 -15.94
C ASN A 203 -20.12 -5.11 -14.78
N PRO A 204 -21.25 -5.52 -14.15
CA PRO A 204 -21.21 -6.43 -13.01
C PRO A 204 -20.62 -7.80 -13.37
N LYS A 205 -20.74 -8.24 -14.64
CA LYS A 205 -20.14 -9.49 -15.09
C LYS A 205 -18.61 -9.46 -15.03
N LEU A 206 -18.01 -8.33 -15.36
CA LEU A 206 -16.55 -8.17 -15.30
C LEU A 206 -16.04 -8.34 -13.86
N ALA A 207 -16.77 -7.82 -12.87
CA ALA A 207 -16.43 -7.99 -11.47
C ALA A 207 -16.54 -9.45 -11.01
N GLU A 208 -17.62 -10.16 -11.39
CA GLU A 208 -17.77 -11.57 -11.02
C GLU A 208 -16.70 -12.45 -11.68
N ASP A 209 -16.41 -12.24 -12.95
CA ASP A 209 -15.35 -12.96 -13.67
C ASP A 209 -13.99 -12.73 -12.99
N TYR A 210 -13.71 -11.47 -12.60
CA TYR A 210 -12.47 -11.13 -11.89
C TYR A 210 -12.40 -11.76 -10.50
N ILE A 211 -13.48 -11.77 -9.72
CA ILE A 211 -13.54 -12.44 -8.41
C ILE A 211 -13.22 -13.93 -8.54
N VAL A 212 -13.87 -14.60 -9.51
CA VAL A 212 -13.66 -16.03 -9.75
C VAL A 212 -12.22 -16.33 -10.20
N GLN A 213 -11.67 -15.49 -11.09
CA GLN A 213 -10.28 -15.61 -11.53
C GLN A 213 -9.31 -15.38 -10.37
N SER A 214 -9.51 -14.34 -9.58
CA SER A 214 -8.68 -14.02 -8.41
C SER A 214 -8.64 -15.16 -7.41
N GLN A 215 -9.79 -15.78 -7.11
CA GLN A 215 -9.85 -16.93 -6.21
C GLN A 215 -9.05 -18.13 -6.74
N LYS A 216 -9.17 -18.42 -8.04
CA LYS A 216 -8.41 -19.50 -8.69
C LYS A 216 -6.91 -19.21 -8.64
N GLU A 217 -6.53 -17.97 -8.90
CA GLU A 217 -5.12 -17.55 -8.93
C GLU A 217 -4.49 -17.63 -7.55
N ILE A 218 -5.15 -17.10 -6.51
CA ILE A 218 -4.70 -17.19 -5.12
C ILE A 218 -4.59 -18.66 -4.66
N SER A 219 -5.58 -19.48 -5.00
CA SER A 219 -5.55 -20.92 -4.67
C SER A 219 -4.38 -21.65 -5.35
N ARG A 220 -4.11 -21.36 -6.64
CA ARG A 220 -2.95 -21.91 -7.36
C ARG A 220 -1.63 -21.47 -6.74
N ALA A 221 -1.53 -20.18 -6.34
CA ALA A 221 -0.37 -19.65 -5.63
C ALA A 221 -0.13 -20.39 -4.30
N GLY A 222 -1.21 -20.69 -3.56
CA GLY A 222 -1.16 -21.49 -2.34
C GLY A 222 -0.64 -22.91 -2.57
N VAL A 223 -1.13 -23.60 -3.61
CA VAL A 223 -0.64 -24.93 -4.01
C VAL A 223 0.83 -24.89 -4.38
N LYS A 224 1.26 -23.90 -5.18
CA LYS A 224 2.67 -23.73 -5.55
C LYS A 224 3.57 -23.48 -4.34
N LEU A 225 3.13 -22.65 -3.41
CA LEU A 225 3.85 -22.38 -2.16
C LEU A 225 3.95 -23.66 -1.30
N GLN A 226 2.86 -24.43 -1.18
CA GLN A 226 2.82 -25.69 -0.45
C GLN A 226 3.75 -26.76 -1.04
N GLN A 227 3.87 -26.82 -2.36
CA GLN A 227 4.80 -27.74 -3.04
C GLN A 227 6.25 -27.35 -2.80
N ARG A 228 6.57 -26.06 -2.80
CA ARG A 228 7.95 -25.57 -2.56
C ARG A 228 8.36 -25.67 -1.09
N TYR A 229 7.43 -25.42 -0.19
CA TYR A 229 7.66 -25.34 1.25
C TYR A 229 6.57 -26.08 2.03
N PRO A 230 6.57 -27.43 1.98
CA PRO A 230 5.47 -28.23 2.53
C PRO A 230 5.29 -28.11 4.04
N LYS A 231 6.35 -27.76 4.76
CA LYS A 231 6.31 -27.63 6.21
C LYS A 231 5.88 -26.23 6.68
N VAL A 232 5.99 -25.20 5.84
CA VAL A 232 5.68 -23.82 6.21
C VAL A 232 4.17 -23.56 6.14
N LYS A 233 3.54 -23.36 7.30
CA LYS A 233 2.09 -23.14 7.43
C LYS A 233 1.75 -21.78 7.98
N LYS A 234 2.60 -21.22 8.86
CA LYS A 234 2.37 -20.00 9.62
C LYS A 234 3.23 -18.85 9.10
N PHE A 235 2.63 -17.68 8.99
CA PHE A 235 3.30 -16.48 8.56
C PHE A 235 2.95 -15.30 9.47
N ALA A 236 3.97 -14.55 9.89
CA ALA A 236 3.81 -13.23 10.49
C ALA A 236 4.18 -12.18 9.44
N VAL A 237 3.35 -11.16 9.27
CA VAL A 237 3.56 -10.13 8.24
C VAL A 237 3.87 -8.80 8.90
N VAL A 238 4.98 -8.18 8.50
CA VAL A 238 5.41 -6.89 9.02
C VAL A 238 5.81 -5.93 7.91
N GLN A 239 5.73 -4.63 8.19
CA GLN A 239 6.30 -3.58 7.38
C GLN A 239 7.10 -2.63 8.27
N PHE A 240 8.38 -2.46 7.95
CA PHE A 240 9.25 -1.58 8.72
C PHE A 240 8.92 -0.10 8.45
N ALA A 241 8.75 0.67 9.52
CA ALA A 241 8.69 2.12 9.47
C ALA A 241 10.09 2.73 9.56
N ASP A 242 10.94 2.13 10.40
CA ASP A 242 12.36 2.38 10.55
C ASP A 242 13.06 1.10 11.07
N ALA A 243 14.34 1.15 11.39
CA ALA A 243 15.11 -0.02 11.84
C ALA A 243 14.60 -0.67 13.14
N ASN A 244 13.87 0.05 13.99
CA ASN A 244 13.40 -0.44 15.28
C ASN A 244 11.90 -0.63 15.37
N ASN A 245 11.14 0.10 14.56
CA ASN A 245 9.68 0.17 14.61
C ASN A 245 9.07 -0.41 13.34
N MET A 246 8.02 -1.19 13.50
CA MET A 246 7.29 -1.78 12.39
C MET A 246 5.81 -1.92 12.71
N ARG A 247 5.02 -2.10 11.67
CA ARG A 247 3.62 -2.51 11.75
C ARG A 247 3.58 -4.03 11.64
N MET A 248 2.91 -4.69 12.56
CA MET A 248 2.54 -6.10 12.42
C MET A 248 1.07 -6.18 12.01
N TYR A 249 0.81 -6.88 10.92
CA TYR A 249 -0.55 -7.07 10.40
C TYR A 249 -1.26 -8.20 11.12
N VAL A 250 -2.57 -8.04 11.30
CA VAL A 250 -3.39 -8.92 12.14
C VAL A 250 -4.65 -9.38 11.41
N ASP A 251 -5.53 -10.08 12.11
CA ASP A 251 -6.68 -10.78 11.54
C ASP A 251 -7.67 -9.90 10.76
N ASN A 252 -7.80 -8.61 11.08
CA ASN A 252 -8.63 -7.68 10.30
C ASN A 252 -7.88 -7.01 9.12
N SER A 253 -6.78 -7.61 8.64
CA SER A 253 -6.01 -7.15 7.48
C SER A 253 -6.24 -8.00 6.23
N LEU A 254 -5.89 -7.44 5.06
CA LEU A 254 -5.90 -8.18 3.80
C LEU A 254 -5.01 -9.42 3.82
N PHE A 255 -3.93 -9.40 4.63
CA PHE A 255 -3.00 -10.51 4.75
C PHE A 255 -3.64 -11.76 5.31
N ARG A 256 -4.58 -11.61 6.25
CA ARG A 256 -5.39 -12.71 6.79
C ARG A 256 -6.17 -13.39 5.67
N VAL A 257 -6.84 -12.62 4.84
CA VAL A 257 -7.70 -13.13 3.77
C VAL A 257 -6.87 -13.86 2.70
N ALA A 258 -5.79 -13.23 2.23
CA ALA A 258 -4.96 -13.84 1.20
C ALA A 258 -4.28 -15.13 1.70
N LEU A 259 -3.68 -15.12 2.88
CA LEU A 259 -3.04 -16.32 3.46
C LEU A 259 -4.07 -17.44 3.69
N ASN A 260 -5.25 -17.11 4.21
CA ASN A 260 -6.31 -18.10 4.40
C ASN A 260 -6.76 -18.74 3.09
N GLN A 261 -6.95 -17.95 2.02
CA GLN A 261 -7.27 -18.46 0.68
C GLN A 261 -6.14 -19.31 0.08
N MET A 262 -4.89 -19.11 0.50
CA MET A 262 -3.73 -19.93 0.14
C MET A 262 -3.59 -21.18 1.01
N GLY A 263 -4.47 -21.42 2.00
CA GLY A 263 -4.37 -22.50 2.97
C GLY A 263 -3.24 -22.30 3.98
N LYS A 264 -2.93 -21.05 4.31
CA LYS A 264 -1.91 -20.65 5.28
C LYS A 264 -2.52 -19.84 6.43
N GLU A 265 -1.80 -19.74 7.54
CA GLU A 265 -2.22 -19.06 8.75
C GLU A 265 -1.46 -17.73 8.91
N LEU A 266 -2.17 -16.65 9.25
CA LEU A 266 -1.59 -15.41 9.73
C LEU A 266 -1.40 -15.50 11.24
N VAL A 267 -0.18 -15.24 11.72
CA VAL A 267 0.17 -15.18 13.15
C VAL A 267 0.45 -13.73 13.54
N SER A 268 -0.11 -13.28 14.65
CA SER A 268 0.13 -11.96 15.21
C SER A 268 0.39 -12.02 16.70
N LEU A 269 1.06 -11.00 17.24
CA LEU A 269 1.42 -10.90 18.67
C LEU A 269 0.39 -10.10 19.48
N GLY A 270 -0.68 -9.61 18.87
CA GLY A 270 -1.70 -8.82 19.54
C GLY A 270 -2.87 -8.48 18.63
N GLN A 271 -3.76 -7.64 19.13
CA GLN A 271 -4.92 -7.14 18.38
C GLN A 271 -4.55 -5.86 17.63
N GLY A 272 -5.08 -5.71 16.44
CA GLY A 272 -4.85 -4.55 15.60
C GLY A 272 -5.82 -3.40 15.87
N ASN A 273 -5.47 -2.26 15.30
CA ASN A 273 -6.37 -1.13 15.16
C ASN A 273 -7.34 -1.36 13.98
N GLN A 274 -8.23 -0.41 13.72
CA GLN A 274 -9.17 -0.44 12.60
C GLN A 274 -8.50 -0.58 11.20
N TRP A 275 -7.17 -0.40 11.12
CA TRP A 275 -6.38 -0.51 9.89
C TRP A 275 -5.75 -1.89 9.68
N GLY A 276 -6.01 -2.84 10.57
CA GLY A 276 -5.50 -4.19 10.47
C GLY A 276 -4.04 -4.36 10.88
N PHE A 277 -3.50 -3.47 11.70
CA PHE A 277 -2.15 -3.60 12.25
C PHE A 277 -2.02 -2.99 13.64
N PHE A 278 -0.94 -3.33 14.34
CA PHE A 278 -0.49 -2.61 15.53
C PHE A 278 1.03 -2.39 15.48
N PRO A 279 1.54 -1.36 16.17
CA PRO A 279 2.98 -1.08 16.20
C PRO A 279 3.71 -2.07 17.11
N ILE A 280 4.81 -2.61 16.64
CA ILE A 280 5.75 -3.43 17.41
C ILE A 280 7.18 -2.94 17.21
N ARG A 281 8.07 -3.37 18.11
CA ARG A 281 9.52 -3.16 17.97
C ARG A 281 10.19 -4.42 17.47
N MET A 282 11.37 -4.26 16.86
CA MET A 282 12.17 -5.39 16.37
C MET A 282 12.36 -6.50 17.42
N LYS A 283 12.63 -6.14 18.68
CA LYS A 283 12.80 -7.11 19.77
C LYS A 283 11.58 -7.99 20.05
N ASP A 284 10.38 -7.47 19.75
CA ASP A 284 9.12 -8.17 20.02
C ASP A 284 8.92 -9.38 19.10
N LEU A 285 9.62 -9.41 17.96
CA LEU A 285 9.67 -10.56 17.06
C LEU A 285 10.23 -11.82 17.71
N ALA A 286 10.94 -11.70 18.84
CA ALA A 286 11.40 -12.84 19.64
C ALA A 286 10.23 -13.66 20.24
N GLN A 287 9.03 -13.10 20.32
CA GLN A 287 7.84 -13.77 20.85
C GLN A 287 7.18 -14.72 19.83
N LEU A 288 7.50 -14.59 18.54
CA LEU A 288 7.02 -15.51 17.51
C LEU A 288 7.68 -16.88 17.72
N ASP A 289 6.93 -17.96 17.46
CA ASP A 289 7.49 -19.32 17.48
C ASP A 289 8.44 -19.56 16.27
N ASP A 290 9.26 -20.61 16.36
CA ASP A 290 10.24 -20.93 15.31
C ASP A 290 9.61 -21.53 14.05
N GLU A 291 8.33 -21.93 14.10
CA GLU A 291 7.57 -22.43 12.95
C GLU A 291 6.98 -21.28 12.12
N THR A 292 6.94 -20.06 12.68
CA THR A 292 6.39 -18.88 12.01
C THR A 292 7.43 -18.26 11.09
N CYS A 293 7.11 -18.20 9.79
CA CYS A 293 7.92 -17.52 8.79
C CYS A 293 7.59 -16.02 8.76
N LEU A 294 8.60 -15.16 8.87
CA LEU A 294 8.44 -13.71 8.85
C LEU A 294 8.39 -13.19 7.40
N LEU A 295 7.33 -12.51 7.03
CA LEU A 295 7.21 -11.81 5.77
C LEU A 295 7.39 -10.31 6.00
N ILE A 296 8.37 -9.72 5.32
CA ILE A 296 8.64 -8.28 5.34
C ILE A 296 8.14 -7.69 4.03
N ILE A 297 7.19 -6.76 4.11
CA ILE A 297 6.61 -6.11 2.92
C ILE A 297 7.37 -4.82 2.62
N ASP A 298 7.82 -4.67 1.37
CA ASP A 298 8.39 -3.41 0.88
C ASP A 298 7.31 -2.28 0.81
N PRO A 299 7.70 -1.00 0.80
CA PRO A 299 9.07 -0.53 0.62
C PRO A 299 9.87 -0.42 1.91
N MET A 300 11.12 -0.88 1.84
CA MET A 300 12.13 -0.61 2.84
C MET A 300 13.23 0.25 2.22
N SER A 301 13.66 1.32 2.93
CA SER A 301 14.75 2.15 2.43
C SER A 301 16.10 1.40 2.51
N PRO A 302 17.07 1.68 1.61
CA PRO A 302 18.39 1.09 1.73
C PRO A 302 19.08 1.39 3.06
N ILE A 303 18.83 2.57 3.64
CA ILE A 303 19.36 2.97 4.95
C ILE A 303 18.76 2.08 6.04
N THR A 304 17.43 1.99 6.09
CA THR A 304 16.72 1.13 7.06
C THR A 304 17.20 -0.31 6.96
N LYS A 305 17.39 -0.83 5.74
CA LYS A 305 17.89 -2.19 5.52
C LYS A 305 19.28 -2.38 6.10
N ALA A 306 20.21 -1.45 5.82
CA ALA A 306 21.57 -1.51 6.36
C ALA A 306 21.60 -1.42 7.90
N GLU A 307 20.75 -0.58 8.50
CA GLU A 307 20.63 -0.47 9.95
C GLU A 307 20.08 -1.77 10.58
N ILE A 308 19.08 -2.41 9.96
CA ILE A 308 18.53 -3.69 10.40
C ILE A 308 19.63 -4.79 10.33
N GLU A 309 20.32 -4.91 9.20
CA GLU A 309 21.38 -5.90 8.99
C GLU A 309 22.55 -5.71 9.96
N GLY A 310 22.88 -4.47 10.33
CA GLY A 310 23.89 -4.13 11.34
C GLY A 310 23.44 -4.31 12.79
N SER A 311 22.14 -4.51 13.04
CA SER A 311 21.58 -4.62 14.39
C SER A 311 21.92 -5.95 15.07
N LEU A 312 22.52 -5.87 16.28
CA LEU A 312 22.75 -7.04 17.12
C LEU A 312 21.45 -7.76 17.53
N VAL A 313 20.34 -7.00 17.65
CA VAL A 313 19.02 -7.58 17.95
C VAL A 313 18.57 -8.42 16.78
N TRP A 314 18.66 -7.91 15.54
CA TRP A 314 18.30 -8.65 14.34
C TRP A 314 19.13 -9.92 14.18
N GLN A 315 20.45 -9.82 14.35
CA GLN A 315 21.35 -10.96 14.27
C GLN A 315 21.00 -12.05 15.29
N ARG A 316 20.64 -11.68 16.52
CA ARG A 316 20.20 -12.62 17.58
C ARG A 316 18.83 -13.24 17.29
N LEU A 317 17.93 -12.54 16.64
CA LEU A 317 16.64 -13.08 16.21
C LEU A 317 16.79 -14.21 15.19
N GLY A 318 17.87 -14.22 14.40
CA GLY A 318 18.24 -15.29 13.49
C GLY A 318 17.40 -15.41 12.23
N TYR A 319 16.57 -14.42 11.91
CA TYR A 319 15.78 -14.42 10.67
C TYR A 319 16.68 -14.41 9.43
N GLY A 320 16.35 -15.30 8.47
CA GLY A 320 17.16 -15.52 7.28
C GLY A 320 18.32 -16.50 7.45
N ASN A 321 18.61 -16.92 8.68
CA ASN A 321 19.59 -17.96 9.02
C ASN A 321 18.89 -19.16 9.64
N ASN A 322 18.62 -19.09 10.96
CA ASN A 322 17.99 -20.17 11.71
C ASN A 322 16.46 -20.12 11.69
N ARG A 323 15.88 -18.94 11.48
CA ARG A 323 14.45 -18.70 11.41
C ARG A 323 14.03 -18.27 10.02
N CYS A 324 12.87 -18.77 9.59
CA CYS A 324 12.33 -18.51 8.27
C CYS A 324 11.96 -17.03 8.06
N MET A 325 12.35 -16.46 6.91
CA MET A 325 11.87 -15.16 6.46
C MET A 325 11.87 -15.01 4.95
N ALA A 326 11.11 -14.05 4.47
CA ALA A 326 11.22 -13.49 3.13
C ALA A 326 10.92 -11.99 3.11
N GLN A 327 11.55 -11.26 2.18
CA GLN A 327 11.16 -9.90 1.83
C GLN A 327 10.35 -9.97 0.54
N LEU A 328 9.15 -9.41 0.57
CA LEU A 328 8.22 -9.41 -0.56
C LEU A 328 8.23 -8.04 -1.25
N PRO A 329 8.05 -8.01 -2.57
CA PRO A 329 7.76 -6.77 -3.30
C PRO A 329 6.59 -6.00 -2.69
N PRO A 330 6.42 -4.72 -3.04
CA PRO A 330 5.34 -3.90 -2.53
C PRO A 330 3.96 -4.54 -2.77
N VAL A 331 3.10 -4.40 -1.78
CA VAL A 331 1.68 -4.69 -1.86
C VAL A 331 0.95 -3.55 -1.17
N TRP A 332 -0.04 -2.94 -1.84
CA TRP A 332 -0.79 -1.86 -1.22
C TRP A 332 -1.60 -2.38 -0.03
N ILE A 333 -1.18 -1.99 1.16
CA ILE A 333 -1.71 -2.53 2.43
C ILE A 333 -3.16 -2.14 2.74
N TYR A 334 -3.66 -1.10 2.08
CA TYR A 334 -5.06 -0.68 2.10
C TYR A 334 -5.75 -1.01 0.77
N GLY A 335 -5.26 -2.04 0.08
CA GLY A 335 -5.71 -2.39 -1.24
C GLY A 335 -6.94 -3.29 -1.27
N GLY A 336 -7.48 -3.41 -2.47
CA GLY A 336 -8.62 -4.25 -2.77
C GLY A 336 -8.25 -5.67 -3.20
N MET A 337 -9.10 -6.27 -4.02
CA MET A 337 -8.92 -7.63 -4.54
C MET A 337 -7.58 -7.81 -5.25
N SER A 338 -7.11 -6.82 -6.01
CA SER A 338 -5.81 -6.83 -6.68
C SER A 338 -4.63 -7.01 -5.72
N SER A 339 -4.72 -6.46 -4.51
CA SER A 339 -3.66 -6.61 -3.50
C SER A 339 -3.61 -8.03 -2.92
N LEU A 340 -4.76 -8.71 -2.77
CA LEU A 340 -4.80 -10.13 -2.37
C LEU A 340 -4.08 -10.99 -3.41
N VAL A 341 -4.36 -10.77 -4.69
CA VAL A 341 -3.73 -11.49 -5.81
C VAL A 341 -2.24 -11.20 -5.86
N SER A 342 -1.83 -9.93 -5.73
CA SER A 342 -0.43 -9.53 -5.73
C SER A 342 0.35 -10.17 -4.59
N LEU A 343 -0.21 -10.20 -3.37
CA LEU A 343 0.42 -10.87 -2.24
C LEU A 343 0.62 -12.36 -2.50
N ALA A 344 -0.42 -13.04 -2.99
CA ALA A 344 -0.37 -14.48 -3.25
C ALA A 344 0.69 -14.82 -4.31
N ASN A 345 0.74 -14.06 -5.40
CA ASN A 345 1.72 -14.23 -6.47
C ASN A 345 3.15 -13.99 -5.97
N ASN A 346 3.37 -12.87 -5.26
CA ASN A 346 4.67 -12.56 -4.67
C ASN A 346 5.14 -13.69 -3.76
N LEU A 347 4.28 -14.16 -2.85
CA LEU A 347 4.61 -15.21 -1.89
C LEU A 347 4.85 -16.58 -2.58
N SER A 348 4.13 -16.88 -3.68
CA SER A 348 4.31 -18.13 -4.42
C SER A 348 5.65 -18.24 -5.15
N THR A 349 6.28 -17.09 -5.47
CA THR A 349 7.51 -17.00 -6.26
C THR A 349 8.74 -16.68 -5.44
N VAL A 350 8.58 -16.00 -4.30
CA VAL A 350 9.72 -15.60 -3.44
C VAL A 350 10.46 -16.82 -2.90
N SER A 351 11.77 -16.66 -2.66
CA SER A 351 12.57 -17.65 -1.95
C SER A 351 12.53 -17.37 -0.45
N LEU A 352 11.99 -18.31 0.32
CA LEU A 352 12.09 -18.29 1.78
C LEU A 352 13.54 -18.60 2.17
N LYS A 353 14.06 -17.91 3.19
CA LYS A 353 15.43 -18.05 3.67
C LYS A 353 15.42 -18.48 5.15
N GLY A 354 16.38 -19.30 5.54
CA GLY A 354 16.54 -19.73 6.94
C GLY A 354 15.46 -20.68 7.43
N GLY A 355 15.71 -21.26 8.60
CA GLY A 355 14.79 -22.18 9.26
C GLY A 355 14.98 -23.65 8.88
N ALA A 356 14.99 -24.51 9.90
CA ALA A 356 15.04 -25.96 9.74
C ALA A 356 13.72 -26.55 9.18
N THR A 357 12.72 -25.70 9.04
CA THR A 357 11.36 -26.05 8.60
C THR A 357 11.12 -25.87 7.11
N LEU A 358 12.09 -25.34 6.35
CA LEU A 358 11.99 -25.19 4.89
C LEU A 358 12.01 -26.51 4.14
#